data_4fe4ee1c96ff0bc56d6f250d5b94c1c6
#
_entry.id   4fe4ee1c96ff0bc56d6f250d5b94c1c6
#
_cell.length_a   1.000
_cell.length_b   1.000
_cell.length_c   1.000
_cell.angle_alpha   90.00
_cell.angle_beta   90.00
_cell.angle_gamma   90.00
#
_symmetry.space_group_name_H-M   'P 1'
#
loop_
_entity.id
_entity.type
_entity.pdbx_description
1 polymer ?
#
loop_
_entity_poly.entity_id
_entity_poly.type
_entity_poly.pdbx_seq_one_letter_code
_entity_poly.pdbx_strand_id
1 'polypeptide(L)'
;MVTEPPASSERMMTPDVVVTGEAVALEVRAASAGMRILSGLVDYTLYTGGLVMTLNTWLAIAPAGITLSGPMAMVELSLILVLPLTIEVLSRGLSAGRLITGTRVVRDDGGAIRLRHSLVRTLLALIEIWATAGTLASLTCAATPRGKRLGDLLAGTYVVHVRSVTRGAPPVLMPPELAAWASQADIRALPGSLALVARTFLQRASTMQPAPRTRLAVQLAAAVEPHVAPPAPAGTHPERFLAAVLAERRD
;
A
#
# COMPACT_ATOMS: atom_id res chain seq x y z
N MET A 1 40.97 -17.61 22.98
CA MET A 1 39.71 -17.37 23.68
C MET A 1 39.08 -16.17 23.02
N VAL A 2 38.31 -16.42 21.95
CA VAL A 2 37.64 -15.38 21.13
C VAL A 2 36.22 -15.24 21.67
N THR A 3 35.93 -14.10 22.26
CA THR A 3 34.60 -13.77 22.78
C THR A 3 33.71 -13.41 21.62
N GLU A 4 32.70 -14.23 21.38
CA GLU A 4 31.57 -13.96 20.47
C GLU A 4 30.75 -12.76 21.01
N PRO A 5 30.39 -11.77 20.19
CA PRO A 5 29.49 -10.70 20.61
C PRO A 5 28.06 -11.21 20.69
N PRO A 6 27.18 -10.63 21.56
CA PRO A 6 25.85 -11.14 21.82
C PRO A 6 24.91 -10.88 20.62
N ALA A 7 24.31 -11.95 20.13
CA ALA A 7 23.25 -11.94 19.12
C ALA A 7 21.93 -11.42 19.71
N SER A 8 21.77 -10.11 19.83
CA SER A 8 20.48 -9.51 20.23
C SER A 8 20.39 -8.06 19.80
N SER A 9 20.04 -7.78 18.56
CA SER A 9 19.34 -6.55 18.14
C SER A 9 19.00 -6.45 16.64
N GLU A 10 19.15 -7.49 15.83
CA GLU A 10 18.80 -7.44 14.39
C GLU A 10 17.45 -8.08 14.07
N ARG A 11 16.40 -7.72 14.81
CA ARG A 11 15.03 -7.80 14.25
C ARG A 11 14.59 -6.43 13.77
N MET A 12 15.46 -5.71 13.10
CA MET A 12 15.05 -4.59 12.28
C MET A 12 14.33 -5.19 11.07
N MET A 13 13.02 -4.91 10.97
CA MET A 13 12.17 -5.28 9.84
C MET A 13 12.87 -4.88 8.55
N THR A 14 13.46 -5.85 7.85
CA THR A 14 13.91 -5.64 6.48
C THR A 14 12.67 -5.33 5.65
N PRO A 15 12.58 -4.16 5.02
CA PRO A 15 11.48 -3.88 4.11
C PRO A 15 11.55 -4.90 2.97
N ASP A 16 10.45 -5.60 2.70
CA ASP A 16 10.33 -6.50 1.57
C ASP A 16 10.43 -5.70 0.27
N VAL A 17 11.61 -5.72 -0.32
CA VAL A 17 11.87 -5.07 -1.60
C VAL A 17 11.37 -6.00 -2.71
N VAL A 18 10.25 -5.67 -3.33
CA VAL A 18 9.80 -6.33 -4.55
C VAL A 18 10.48 -5.66 -5.74
N VAL A 19 11.42 -6.34 -6.37
CA VAL A 19 12.07 -5.86 -7.60
C VAL A 19 11.12 -6.13 -8.77
N THR A 20 10.54 -5.08 -9.34
CA THR A 20 9.78 -5.18 -10.59
C THR A 20 10.73 -5.22 -11.78
N GLY A 21 10.28 -5.74 -12.95
CA GLY A 21 11.11 -5.92 -14.15
C GLY A 21 11.79 -4.64 -14.68
N GLU A 22 11.47 -3.47 -14.14
CA GLU A 22 12.09 -2.18 -14.44
C GLU A 22 13.11 -1.74 -13.37
N ALA A 23 13.61 -2.65 -12.54
CA ALA A 23 14.59 -2.40 -11.46
C ALA A 23 14.15 -1.31 -10.44
N VAL A 24 12.87 -1.03 -10.34
CA VAL A 24 12.33 -0.13 -9.31
C VAL A 24 12.00 -0.94 -8.07
N ALA A 25 12.77 -0.74 -7.02
CA ALA A 25 12.50 -1.32 -5.70
C ALA A 25 11.32 -0.57 -5.06
N LEU A 26 10.11 -1.09 -5.22
CA LEU A 26 8.95 -0.60 -4.49
C LEU A 26 8.98 -1.18 -3.07
N GLU A 27 9.25 -0.36 -2.07
CA GLU A 27 9.02 -0.71 -0.67
C GLU A 27 7.51 -0.85 -0.43
N VAL A 28 6.98 -2.04 -0.64
CA VAL A 28 5.58 -2.33 -0.37
C VAL A 28 5.44 -2.74 1.10
N ARG A 29 5.03 -1.79 1.93
CA ARG A 29 4.77 -2.08 3.35
C ARG A 29 3.56 -2.98 3.51
N ALA A 30 3.74 -4.14 4.14
CA ALA A 30 2.64 -4.97 4.58
C ALA A 30 1.72 -4.17 5.53
N ALA A 31 0.41 -4.32 5.36
CA ALA A 31 -0.56 -3.69 6.26
C ALA A 31 -0.43 -4.27 7.66
N SER A 32 -0.48 -3.41 8.68
CA SER A 32 -0.45 -3.86 10.08
C SER A 32 -1.65 -4.76 10.39
N ALA A 33 -1.50 -5.66 11.36
CA ALA A 33 -2.58 -6.54 11.80
C ALA A 33 -3.83 -5.72 12.22
N GLY A 34 -3.65 -4.59 12.91
CA GLY A 34 -4.75 -3.70 13.30
C GLY A 34 -5.54 -3.15 12.11
N MET A 35 -4.85 -2.68 11.06
CA MET A 35 -5.52 -2.19 9.84
C MET A 35 -6.29 -3.30 9.12
N ARG A 36 -5.79 -4.52 9.16
CA ARG A 36 -6.44 -5.68 8.57
C ARG A 36 -7.68 -6.12 9.34
N ILE A 37 -7.60 -6.13 10.68
CA ILE A 37 -8.73 -6.42 11.56
C ILE A 37 -9.82 -5.36 11.36
N LEU A 38 -9.45 -4.08 11.34
CA LEU A 38 -10.39 -2.99 11.07
C LEU A 38 -11.07 -3.13 9.71
N SER A 39 -10.30 -3.39 8.65
CA SER A 39 -10.84 -3.65 7.31
C SER A 39 -11.80 -4.84 7.30
N GLY A 40 -11.41 -5.93 7.94
CA GLY A 40 -12.24 -7.14 8.07
C GLY A 40 -13.52 -6.90 8.85
N LEU A 41 -13.47 -6.10 9.91
CA LEU A 41 -14.63 -5.75 10.73
C LEU A 41 -15.66 -4.93 9.93
N VAL A 42 -15.18 -3.96 9.14
CA VAL A 42 -16.06 -3.18 8.24
C VAL A 42 -16.74 -4.11 7.23
N ASP A 43 -15.98 -4.96 6.55
CA ASP A 43 -16.53 -5.90 5.58
C ASP A 43 -17.53 -6.86 6.24
N TYR A 44 -17.18 -7.44 7.40
CA TYR A 44 -18.05 -8.33 8.16
C TYR A 44 -19.36 -7.65 8.55
N THR A 45 -19.31 -6.43 9.06
CA THR A 45 -20.51 -5.66 9.45
C THR A 45 -21.41 -5.37 8.25
N LEU A 46 -20.84 -5.01 7.10
CA LEU A 46 -21.59 -4.76 5.88
C LEU A 46 -22.30 -6.04 5.37
N TYR A 47 -21.58 -7.15 5.28
CA TYR A 47 -22.18 -8.42 4.82
C TYR A 47 -23.18 -8.97 5.81
N THR A 48 -22.92 -8.92 7.11
CA THR A 48 -23.87 -9.36 8.15
C THR A 48 -25.12 -8.48 8.16
N GLY A 49 -24.95 -7.16 7.99
CA GLY A 49 -26.09 -6.24 7.83
C GLY A 49 -26.94 -6.57 6.61
N GLY A 50 -26.30 -6.90 5.48
CA GLY A 50 -26.99 -7.37 4.28
C GLY A 50 -27.79 -8.67 4.51
N LEU A 51 -27.16 -9.65 5.17
CA LEU A 51 -27.81 -10.93 5.53
C LEU A 51 -29.03 -10.71 6.44
N VAL A 52 -28.89 -9.88 7.47
CA VAL A 52 -30.00 -9.58 8.38
C VAL A 52 -31.12 -8.82 7.64
N MET A 53 -30.77 -7.91 6.77
CA MET A 53 -31.75 -7.16 5.97
C MET A 53 -32.53 -8.08 5.01
N THR A 54 -31.84 -8.96 4.27
CA THR A 54 -32.50 -9.91 3.36
C THR A 54 -33.39 -10.89 4.11
N LEU A 55 -32.93 -11.39 5.24
CA LEU A 55 -33.71 -12.28 6.11
C LEU A 55 -34.99 -11.59 6.62
N ASN A 56 -34.88 -10.37 7.17
CA ASN A 56 -36.05 -9.62 7.64
C ASN A 56 -37.04 -9.31 6.51
N THR A 57 -36.54 -8.94 5.33
CA THR A 57 -37.39 -8.70 4.17
C THR A 57 -38.13 -9.97 3.77
N TRP A 58 -37.44 -11.10 3.74
CA TRP A 58 -38.05 -12.39 3.44
C TRP A 58 -39.15 -12.75 4.44
N LEU A 59 -38.88 -12.64 5.74
CA LEU A 59 -39.85 -12.92 6.79
C LEU A 59 -41.11 -12.02 6.71
N ALA A 60 -40.96 -10.80 6.18
CA ALA A 60 -42.06 -9.86 6.04
C ALA A 60 -42.96 -10.17 4.82
N ILE A 61 -42.42 -10.78 3.75
CA ILE A 61 -43.14 -11.02 2.49
C ILE A 61 -43.48 -12.50 2.26
N ALA A 62 -42.81 -13.43 2.96
CA ALA A 62 -43.05 -14.84 2.75
C ALA A 62 -44.43 -15.27 3.27
N PRO A 63 -45.16 -16.14 2.55
CA PRO A 63 -46.41 -16.69 3.03
C PRO A 63 -46.21 -17.45 4.34
N ALA A 64 -47.25 -17.45 5.20
CA ALA A 64 -47.20 -18.15 6.47
C ALA A 64 -46.88 -19.63 6.28
N GLY A 65 -45.85 -20.13 7.00
CA GLY A 65 -45.39 -21.53 6.94
C GLY A 65 -44.25 -21.80 5.96
N ILE A 66 -43.76 -20.84 5.19
CA ILE A 66 -42.57 -20.99 4.36
C ILE A 66 -41.37 -20.44 5.13
N THR A 67 -40.71 -21.31 5.88
CA THR A 67 -39.39 -21.05 6.44
C THR A 67 -38.33 -21.31 5.37
N LEU A 68 -37.10 -20.87 5.55
CA LEU A 68 -35.96 -20.92 4.61
C LEU A 68 -36.21 -21.76 3.34
N SER A 69 -36.79 -21.15 2.33
CA SER A 69 -36.98 -21.81 1.03
C SER A 69 -35.66 -21.85 0.26
N GLY A 70 -35.54 -22.77 -0.71
CA GLY A 70 -34.36 -22.87 -1.57
C GLY A 70 -33.91 -21.51 -2.16
N PRO A 71 -34.82 -20.67 -2.69
CA PRO A 71 -34.47 -19.34 -3.18
C PRO A 71 -33.80 -18.45 -2.14
N MET A 72 -34.27 -18.43 -0.89
CA MET A 72 -33.66 -17.64 0.18
C MET A 72 -32.25 -18.11 0.49
N ALA A 73 -32.05 -19.43 0.63
CA ALA A 73 -30.72 -20.00 0.86
C ALA A 73 -29.73 -19.63 -0.28
N MET A 74 -30.20 -19.55 -1.52
CA MET A 74 -29.38 -19.12 -2.65
C MET A 74 -28.98 -17.63 -2.56
N VAL A 75 -29.88 -16.77 -2.10
CA VAL A 75 -29.57 -15.34 -1.87
C VAL A 75 -28.52 -15.20 -0.77
N GLU A 76 -28.69 -15.85 0.37
CA GLU A 76 -27.75 -15.80 1.48
C GLU A 76 -26.37 -16.34 1.09
N LEU A 77 -26.34 -17.48 0.39
CA LEU A 77 -25.09 -18.05 -0.13
C LEU A 77 -24.40 -17.08 -1.11
N SER A 78 -25.18 -16.39 -1.94
CA SER A 78 -24.64 -15.41 -2.87
C SER A 78 -24.02 -14.20 -2.15
N LEU A 79 -24.62 -13.73 -1.08
CA LEU A 79 -24.08 -12.63 -0.27
C LEU A 79 -22.78 -13.02 0.46
N ILE A 80 -22.68 -14.26 0.93
CA ILE A 80 -21.52 -14.74 1.68
C ILE A 80 -20.35 -15.14 0.78
N LEU A 81 -20.62 -15.70 -0.40
CA LEU A 81 -19.61 -16.30 -1.25
C LEU A 81 -19.43 -15.56 -2.57
N VAL A 82 -20.52 -15.41 -3.35
CA VAL A 82 -20.41 -14.88 -4.73
C VAL A 82 -20.07 -13.38 -4.73
N LEU A 83 -20.76 -12.61 -3.92
CA LEU A 83 -20.59 -11.15 -3.89
C LEU A 83 -19.18 -10.74 -3.44
N PRO A 84 -18.63 -11.22 -2.30
CA PRO A 84 -17.25 -10.91 -1.90
C PRO A 84 -16.21 -11.36 -2.92
N LEU A 85 -16.38 -12.56 -3.51
CA LEU A 85 -15.51 -13.08 -4.54
C LEU A 85 -15.51 -12.16 -5.78
N THR A 86 -16.69 -11.79 -6.26
CA THR A 86 -16.85 -10.95 -7.44
C THR A 86 -16.24 -9.57 -7.21
N ILE A 87 -16.54 -8.94 -6.08
CA ILE A 87 -15.96 -7.63 -5.71
C ILE A 87 -14.44 -7.72 -5.68
N GLU A 88 -13.86 -8.71 -4.99
CA GLU A 88 -12.41 -8.85 -4.86
C GLU A 88 -11.71 -9.09 -6.21
N VAL A 89 -12.31 -9.88 -7.10
CA VAL A 89 -11.76 -10.18 -8.43
C VAL A 89 -11.85 -8.96 -9.34
N LEU A 90 -13.03 -8.33 -9.48
CA LEU A 90 -13.24 -7.18 -10.37
C LEU A 90 -12.45 -5.96 -9.93
N SER A 91 -12.34 -5.72 -8.63
CA SER A 91 -11.57 -4.62 -8.05
C SER A 91 -10.06 -4.90 -7.93
N ARG A 92 -9.62 -6.11 -8.33
CA ARG A 92 -8.21 -6.55 -8.20
C ARG A 92 -7.68 -6.44 -6.78
N GLY A 93 -8.46 -6.93 -5.81
CA GLY A 93 -8.02 -7.05 -4.41
C GLY A 93 -8.54 -5.98 -3.46
N LEU A 94 -9.56 -5.21 -3.84
CA LEU A 94 -10.23 -4.28 -2.95
C LEU A 94 -11.52 -4.90 -2.36
N SER A 95 -11.96 -4.33 -1.25
CA SER A 95 -13.28 -4.49 -0.64
C SER A 95 -13.67 -3.15 -0.01
N ALA A 96 -14.87 -3.01 0.49
CA ALA A 96 -15.32 -1.78 1.15
C ALA A 96 -14.42 -1.42 2.34
N GLY A 97 -14.13 -2.38 3.22
CA GLY A 97 -13.24 -2.18 4.35
C GLY A 97 -11.80 -1.86 3.94
N ARG A 98 -11.29 -2.49 2.89
CA ARG A 98 -9.95 -2.20 2.36
C ARG A 98 -9.86 -0.82 1.71
N LEU A 99 -10.94 -0.37 1.07
CA LEU A 99 -11.00 0.98 0.50
C LEU A 99 -10.91 2.04 1.62
N ILE A 100 -11.64 1.85 2.72
CA ILE A 100 -11.63 2.75 3.87
C ILE A 100 -10.26 2.76 4.55
N THR A 101 -9.63 1.59 4.69
CA THR A 101 -8.33 1.47 5.36
C THR A 101 -7.12 1.75 4.45
N GLY A 102 -7.35 2.03 3.16
CA GLY A 102 -6.27 2.25 2.19
C GLY A 102 -5.38 1.03 2.00
N THR A 103 -5.98 -0.17 2.02
CA THR A 103 -5.25 -1.44 1.87
C THR A 103 -5.70 -2.19 0.61
N ARG A 104 -4.85 -3.06 0.10
CA ARG A 104 -5.14 -3.91 -1.07
C ARG A 104 -4.49 -5.28 -0.93
N VAL A 105 -5.14 -6.31 -1.43
CA VAL A 105 -4.55 -7.64 -1.55
C VAL A 105 -3.68 -7.71 -2.79
N VAL A 106 -2.48 -8.24 -2.62
CA VAL A 106 -1.54 -8.55 -3.70
C VAL A 106 -1.00 -9.96 -3.53
N ARG A 107 -0.42 -10.52 -4.58
CA ARG A 107 0.28 -11.80 -4.52
C ARG A 107 1.62 -11.63 -3.80
N ASP A 108 2.20 -12.74 -3.33
CA ASP A 108 3.52 -12.72 -2.67
C ASP A 108 4.67 -12.22 -3.59
N ASP A 109 4.49 -12.30 -4.91
CA ASP A 109 5.39 -11.72 -5.92
C ASP A 109 5.09 -10.24 -6.26
N GLY A 110 4.18 -9.58 -5.52
CA GLY A 110 3.78 -8.19 -5.75
C GLY A 110 2.77 -7.98 -6.88
N GLY A 111 2.42 -9.01 -7.62
CA GLY A 111 1.47 -8.95 -8.74
C GLY A 111 0.00 -8.84 -8.29
N ALA A 112 -0.88 -8.51 -9.24
CA ALA A 112 -2.32 -8.48 -9.01
C ALA A 112 -2.87 -9.89 -8.76
N ILE A 113 -3.86 -9.99 -7.86
CA ILE A 113 -4.54 -11.25 -7.58
C ILE A 113 -5.33 -11.72 -8.80
N ARG A 114 -5.49 -13.05 -8.92
CA ARG A 114 -6.29 -13.71 -9.95
C ARG A 114 -7.44 -14.48 -9.28
N LEU A 115 -8.44 -14.88 -10.06
CA LEU A 115 -9.61 -15.61 -9.58
C LEU A 115 -9.27 -16.75 -8.60
N ARG A 116 -8.27 -17.59 -8.92
CA ARG A 116 -7.85 -18.71 -8.07
C ARG A 116 -7.47 -18.30 -6.64
N HIS A 117 -6.77 -17.15 -6.50
CA HIS A 117 -6.35 -16.66 -5.18
C HIS A 117 -7.54 -16.14 -4.38
N SER A 118 -8.43 -15.38 -5.04
CA SER A 118 -9.67 -14.89 -4.40
C SER A 118 -10.60 -16.05 -4.04
N LEU A 119 -10.70 -17.09 -4.86
CA LEU A 119 -11.51 -18.26 -4.56
C LEU A 119 -11.04 -18.98 -3.30
N VAL A 120 -9.75 -19.30 -3.20
CA VAL A 120 -9.16 -19.93 -2.01
C VAL A 120 -9.41 -19.08 -0.77
N ARG A 121 -9.20 -17.79 -0.85
CA ARG A 121 -9.41 -16.81 0.23
C ARG A 121 -10.88 -16.74 0.67
N THR A 122 -11.81 -16.75 -0.30
CA THR A 122 -13.26 -16.69 -0.01
C THR A 122 -13.77 -18.00 0.61
N LEU A 123 -13.32 -19.15 0.11
CA LEU A 123 -13.68 -20.43 0.70
C LEU A 123 -13.17 -20.57 2.13
N LEU A 124 -11.92 -20.19 2.39
CA LEU A 124 -11.38 -20.24 3.75
C LEU A 124 -12.03 -19.18 4.65
N ALA A 125 -12.51 -18.08 4.13
CA ALA A 125 -13.26 -17.10 4.90
C ALA A 125 -14.55 -17.67 5.51
N LEU A 126 -15.14 -18.70 4.91
CA LEU A 126 -16.30 -19.39 5.50
C LEU A 126 -15.95 -19.98 6.89
N ILE A 127 -14.74 -20.51 7.03
CA ILE A 127 -14.27 -21.08 8.30
C ILE A 127 -13.68 -19.98 9.20
N GLU A 128 -12.75 -19.19 8.67
CA GLU A 128 -12.01 -18.20 9.47
C GLU A 128 -12.85 -17.02 9.96
N ILE A 129 -13.82 -16.59 9.15
CA ILE A 129 -14.62 -15.40 9.43
C ILE A 129 -16.04 -15.80 9.84
N TRP A 130 -16.73 -16.55 9.01
CA TRP A 130 -18.14 -16.85 9.25
C TRP A 130 -18.38 -17.85 10.37
N ALA A 131 -17.64 -18.97 10.42
CA ALA A 131 -17.81 -19.97 11.47
C ALA A 131 -17.26 -19.51 12.84
N THR A 132 -16.29 -18.58 12.87
CA THR A 132 -15.63 -18.15 14.12
C THR A 132 -15.83 -16.66 14.43
N ALA A 133 -16.74 -15.98 13.73
CA ALA A 133 -16.92 -14.51 13.81
C ALA A 133 -15.61 -13.74 13.69
N GLY A 134 -14.67 -14.22 12.86
CA GLY A 134 -13.39 -13.59 12.59
C GLY A 134 -12.31 -13.77 13.66
N THR A 135 -12.56 -14.53 14.73
CA THR A 135 -11.57 -14.76 15.80
C THR A 135 -10.35 -15.51 15.26
N LEU A 136 -10.54 -16.58 14.48
CA LEU A 136 -9.45 -17.34 13.90
C LEU A 136 -8.63 -16.50 12.92
N ALA A 137 -9.28 -15.69 12.07
CA ALA A 137 -8.60 -14.78 11.17
C ALA A 137 -7.77 -13.72 11.91
N SER A 138 -8.29 -13.20 13.03
CA SER A 138 -7.59 -12.21 13.86
C SER A 138 -6.38 -12.81 14.58
N LEU A 139 -6.51 -14.00 15.14
CA LEU A 139 -5.41 -14.71 15.79
C LEU A 139 -4.29 -15.05 14.81
N THR A 140 -4.62 -15.56 13.63
CA THR A 140 -3.62 -15.89 12.61
C THR A 140 -2.94 -14.62 12.05
N CYS A 141 -3.67 -13.53 11.89
CA CYS A 141 -3.08 -12.22 11.55
C CYS A 141 -2.10 -11.72 12.61
N ALA A 142 -2.42 -11.89 13.88
CA ALA A 142 -1.55 -11.48 14.98
C ALA A 142 -0.31 -12.39 15.13
N ALA A 143 -0.44 -13.67 14.81
CA ALA A 143 0.62 -14.67 14.95
C ALA A 143 1.62 -14.66 13.78
N THR A 144 1.28 -14.07 12.62
CA THR A 144 2.14 -14.10 11.43
C THR A 144 2.92 -12.79 11.26
N PRO A 145 4.22 -12.85 10.86
CA PRO A 145 5.06 -11.64 10.74
C PRO A 145 4.51 -10.58 9.78
N ARG A 146 3.81 -11.01 8.70
CA ARG A 146 3.19 -10.13 7.70
C ARG A 146 1.70 -9.92 7.94
N GLY A 147 1.16 -10.32 9.10
CA GLY A 147 -0.25 -10.24 9.40
C GLY A 147 -1.13 -11.09 8.48
N LYS A 148 -0.65 -12.19 7.93
CA LYS A 148 -1.41 -13.04 7.00
C LYS A 148 -2.46 -13.88 7.76
N ARG A 149 -3.70 -13.94 7.25
CA ARG A 149 -4.69 -14.91 7.70
C ARG A 149 -4.47 -16.27 6.99
N LEU A 150 -5.12 -17.36 7.44
CA LEU A 150 -4.96 -18.68 6.81
C LEU A 150 -5.28 -18.64 5.31
N GLY A 151 -6.37 -17.96 4.92
CA GLY A 151 -6.72 -17.77 3.52
C GLY A 151 -5.64 -17.06 2.71
N ASP A 152 -4.90 -16.13 3.30
CA ASP A 152 -3.78 -15.46 2.64
C ASP A 152 -2.59 -16.41 2.47
N LEU A 153 -2.28 -17.19 3.50
CA LEU A 153 -1.17 -18.14 3.50
C LEU A 153 -1.36 -19.20 2.41
N LEU A 154 -2.55 -19.80 2.33
CA LEU A 154 -2.86 -20.85 1.36
C LEU A 154 -3.04 -20.29 -0.06
N ALA A 155 -3.47 -19.03 -0.21
CA ALA A 155 -3.59 -18.40 -1.50
C ALA A 155 -2.27 -17.79 -2.02
N GLY A 156 -1.18 -17.72 -1.23
CA GLY A 156 0.06 -17.07 -1.62
C GLY A 156 -0.14 -15.55 -1.85
N THR A 157 -0.81 -14.89 -0.92
CA THR A 157 -1.15 -13.46 -0.98
C THR A 157 -0.85 -12.77 0.34
N TYR A 158 -0.78 -11.44 0.30
CA TYR A 158 -0.74 -10.61 1.51
C TYR A 158 -1.43 -9.28 1.26
N VAL A 159 -1.68 -8.54 2.32
CA VAL A 159 -2.31 -7.22 2.23
C VAL A 159 -1.26 -6.15 2.39
N VAL A 160 -1.26 -5.23 1.44
CA VAL A 160 -0.37 -4.07 1.43
C VAL A 160 -1.13 -2.81 1.78
N HIS A 161 -0.46 -1.88 2.44
CA HIS A 161 -0.99 -0.55 2.61
C HIS A 161 -0.70 0.24 1.33
N VAL A 162 -1.73 0.46 0.53
CA VAL A 162 -1.68 1.38 -0.60
C VAL A 162 -1.79 2.78 -0.01
N ARG A 163 -0.68 3.34 0.45
CA ARG A 163 -0.62 4.79 0.57
C ARG A 163 -1.08 5.31 -0.77
N SER A 164 -2.08 6.17 -0.80
CA SER A 164 -2.54 6.77 -2.05
C SER A 164 -1.35 7.50 -2.70
N VAL A 165 -0.64 6.79 -3.55
CA VAL A 165 0.30 7.33 -4.55
C VAL A 165 -0.48 8.25 -5.51
N THR A 166 -1.81 8.33 -5.34
CA THR A 166 -2.72 9.07 -6.20
C THR A 166 -2.97 10.53 -5.79
N ARG A 167 -2.34 10.99 -4.72
CA ARG A 167 -1.96 12.41 -4.74
C ARG A 167 -0.52 12.43 -5.23
N GLY A 168 -0.36 12.61 -6.52
CA GLY A 168 0.94 12.93 -7.09
C GLY A 168 1.57 13.92 -6.14
N ALA A 169 2.74 13.58 -5.61
CA ALA A 169 3.46 14.52 -4.77
C ALA A 169 3.44 15.87 -5.50
N PRO A 170 3.08 16.97 -4.85
CA PRO A 170 2.93 18.25 -5.53
C PRO A 170 4.17 18.46 -6.42
N PRO A 171 3.98 18.88 -7.68
CA PRO A 171 5.10 19.06 -8.57
C PRO A 171 6.10 19.99 -7.89
N VAL A 172 7.37 19.66 -7.99
CA VAL A 172 8.43 20.56 -7.50
C VAL A 172 8.34 21.80 -8.34
N LEU A 173 8.05 22.93 -7.70
CA LEU A 173 7.93 24.21 -8.41
C LEU A 173 9.31 24.69 -8.85
N MET A 174 9.40 25.16 -10.09
CA MET A 174 10.60 25.79 -10.63
C MET A 174 10.87 27.12 -9.90
N PRO A 175 12.04 27.31 -9.28
CA PRO A 175 12.42 28.60 -8.72
C PRO A 175 12.55 29.64 -9.85
N PRO A 176 11.84 30.79 -9.80
CA PRO A 176 11.82 31.77 -10.89
C PRO A 176 13.21 32.27 -11.29
N GLU A 177 14.10 32.44 -10.32
CA GLU A 177 15.46 32.91 -10.51
C GLU A 177 16.37 31.92 -11.25
N LEU A 178 16.02 30.64 -11.29
CA LEU A 178 16.78 29.59 -11.95
C LEU A 178 16.14 29.12 -13.26
N ALA A 179 14.96 29.62 -13.61
CA ALA A 179 14.23 29.18 -14.79
C ALA A 179 15.00 29.36 -16.09
N ALA A 180 15.65 30.49 -16.27
CA ALA A 180 16.46 30.78 -17.45
C ALA A 180 17.73 29.92 -17.54
N TRP A 181 18.34 29.60 -16.42
CA TRP A 181 19.47 28.67 -16.35
C TRP A 181 19.02 27.24 -16.61
N ALA A 182 17.97 26.81 -15.95
CA ALA A 182 17.47 25.42 -16.03
C ALA A 182 17.05 25.07 -17.47
N SER A 183 16.41 25.98 -18.21
CA SER A 183 16.00 25.77 -19.60
C SER A 183 17.17 25.61 -20.58
N GLN A 184 18.37 26.04 -20.19
CA GLN A 184 19.59 25.92 -21.00
C GLN A 184 20.54 24.83 -20.48
N ALA A 185 20.28 24.31 -19.29
CA ALA A 185 21.11 23.30 -18.67
C ALA A 185 20.87 21.91 -19.31
N ASP A 186 21.96 21.24 -19.66
CA ASP A 186 21.93 19.82 -20.01
C ASP A 186 21.91 19.00 -18.73
N ILE A 187 20.75 18.42 -18.42
CA ILE A 187 20.54 17.59 -17.25
C ILE A 187 20.63 16.14 -17.69
N ARG A 188 21.79 15.52 -17.45
CA ARG A 188 21.99 14.10 -17.74
C ARG A 188 21.07 13.24 -16.90
N ALA A 189 20.81 12.01 -17.37
CA ALA A 189 19.97 11.06 -16.62
C ALA A 189 20.49 10.86 -15.19
N LEU A 190 19.76 11.41 -14.23
CA LEU A 190 20.01 11.19 -12.81
C LEU A 190 19.64 9.75 -12.45
N PRO A 191 20.42 9.03 -11.63
CA PRO A 191 20.01 7.77 -11.06
C PRO A 191 18.64 7.92 -10.38
N GLY A 192 17.70 7.02 -10.66
CA GLY A 192 16.34 7.11 -10.14
C GLY A 192 16.27 7.19 -8.61
N SER A 193 17.18 6.51 -7.92
CA SER A 193 17.34 6.59 -6.45
C SER A 193 17.70 7.99 -5.98
N LEU A 194 18.64 8.67 -6.66
CA LEU A 194 19.07 10.01 -6.30
C LEU A 194 17.94 11.04 -6.52
N ALA A 195 17.24 10.94 -7.64
CA ALA A 195 16.09 11.80 -7.93
C ALA A 195 14.97 11.63 -6.91
N LEU A 196 14.68 10.38 -6.50
CA LEU A 196 13.68 10.07 -5.49
C LEU A 196 14.05 10.62 -4.11
N VAL A 197 15.30 10.46 -3.69
CA VAL A 197 15.79 10.98 -2.40
C VAL A 197 15.74 12.51 -2.40
N ALA A 198 16.18 13.17 -3.46
CA ALA A 198 16.13 14.61 -3.57
C ALA A 198 14.68 15.16 -3.57
N ARG A 199 13.75 14.51 -4.28
CA ARG A 199 12.31 14.84 -4.26
C ARG A 199 11.71 14.68 -2.86
N THR A 200 12.00 13.55 -2.20
CA THR A 200 11.51 13.27 -0.84
C THR A 200 12.06 14.27 0.17
N PHE A 201 13.32 14.65 0.03
CA PHE A 201 13.93 15.68 0.85
C PHE A 201 13.20 17.02 0.70
N LEU A 202 12.99 17.52 -0.52
CA LEU A 202 12.31 18.79 -0.76
C LEU A 202 10.89 18.82 -0.19
N GLN A 203 10.15 17.71 -0.27
CA GLN A 203 8.80 17.59 0.30
C GLN A 203 8.78 17.68 1.83
N ARG A 204 9.85 17.21 2.49
CA ARG A 204 9.97 17.19 3.94
C ARG A 204 10.79 18.32 4.52
N ALA A 205 11.44 19.14 3.68
CA ALA A 205 12.36 20.20 4.08
C ALA A 205 11.72 21.20 5.06
N SER A 206 10.44 21.54 4.86
CA SER A 206 9.72 22.47 5.75
C SER A 206 9.50 21.94 7.17
N THR A 207 9.52 20.61 7.34
CA THR A 207 9.28 19.95 8.65
C THR A 207 10.57 19.54 9.35
N MET A 208 11.73 19.75 8.70
CA MET A 208 13.04 19.36 9.24
C MET A 208 13.64 20.47 10.08
N GLN A 209 14.43 20.10 11.10
CA GLN A 209 15.25 21.04 11.86
C GLN A 209 16.33 21.67 10.97
N PRO A 210 16.71 22.95 11.21
CA PRO A 210 17.61 23.71 10.30
C PRO A 210 18.96 23.04 10.04
N ALA A 211 19.65 22.57 11.09
CA ALA A 211 21.01 22.03 10.94
C ALA A 211 21.07 20.72 10.12
N PRO A 212 20.25 19.67 10.36
CA PRO A 212 20.21 18.48 9.50
C PRO A 212 19.71 18.80 8.08
N ARG A 213 18.75 19.73 7.94
CA ARG A 213 18.22 20.16 6.64
C ARG A 213 19.32 20.73 5.75
N THR A 214 20.11 21.70 6.27
CA THR A 214 21.21 22.32 5.52
C THR A 214 22.27 21.29 5.12
N ARG A 215 22.68 20.41 6.05
CA ARG A 215 23.66 19.35 5.75
C ARG A 215 23.20 18.43 4.62
N LEU A 216 21.95 17.96 4.70
CA LEU A 216 21.39 17.06 3.70
C LEU A 216 21.19 17.76 2.35
N ALA A 217 20.78 19.05 2.34
CA ALA A 217 20.66 19.84 1.13
C ALA A 217 22.00 19.95 0.39
N VAL A 218 23.09 20.24 1.11
CA VAL A 218 24.43 20.36 0.54
C VAL A 218 24.92 19.01 0.00
N GLN A 219 24.73 17.93 0.74
CA GLN A 219 25.13 16.59 0.30
C GLN A 219 24.39 16.15 -0.97
N LEU A 220 23.09 16.38 -1.03
CA LEU A 220 22.29 16.04 -2.21
C LEU A 220 22.63 16.92 -3.41
N ALA A 221 22.85 18.21 -3.20
CA ALA A 221 23.27 19.13 -4.27
C ALA A 221 24.62 18.69 -4.86
N ALA A 222 25.60 18.39 -4.02
CA ALA A 222 26.92 17.89 -4.45
C ALA A 222 26.83 16.55 -5.21
N ALA A 223 25.88 15.67 -4.85
CA ALA A 223 25.65 14.41 -5.56
C ALA A 223 24.94 14.62 -6.92
N VAL A 224 24.15 15.66 -7.08
CA VAL A 224 23.43 16.00 -8.33
C VAL A 224 24.29 16.82 -9.29
N GLU A 225 25.15 17.67 -8.78
CA GLU A 225 26.00 18.60 -9.56
C GLU A 225 26.77 17.93 -10.72
N PRO A 226 27.39 16.74 -10.59
CA PRO A 226 28.08 16.08 -11.70
C PRO A 226 27.19 15.70 -12.88
N HIS A 227 25.88 15.72 -12.70
CA HIS A 227 24.90 15.35 -13.73
C HIS A 227 24.30 16.57 -14.45
N VAL A 228 24.78 17.77 -14.15
CA VAL A 228 24.21 19.04 -14.70
C VAL A 228 25.31 19.91 -15.30
N ALA A 229 25.12 20.35 -16.52
CA ALA A 229 26.05 21.28 -17.21
C ALA A 229 25.26 22.35 -17.98
N PRO A 230 25.66 23.66 -17.91
CA PRO A 230 26.69 24.23 -17.06
C PRO A 230 26.29 24.24 -15.57
N PRO A 231 27.25 24.44 -14.66
CA PRO A 231 26.98 24.52 -13.23
C PRO A 231 26.00 25.67 -12.92
N ALA A 232 25.28 25.53 -11.82
CA ALA A 232 24.34 26.56 -11.39
C ALA A 232 25.07 27.89 -11.10
N PRO A 233 24.39 29.06 -11.23
CA PRO A 233 24.96 30.37 -10.90
C PRO A 233 25.56 30.38 -9.49
N ALA A 234 26.71 31.09 -9.34
CA ALA A 234 27.39 31.19 -8.05
C ALA A 234 26.46 31.76 -6.97
N GLY A 235 26.48 31.15 -5.76
CA GLY A 235 25.60 31.55 -4.65
C GLY A 235 24.20 30.94 -4.66
N THR A 236 23.91 30.03 -5.59
CA THR A 236 22.62 29.32 -5.60
C THR A 236 22.44 28.49 -4.35
N HIS A 237 21.32 28.65 -3.66
CA HIS A 237 21.00 27.85 -2.47
C HIS A 237 20.77 26.37 -2.86
N PRO A 238 21.36 25.40 -2.15
CA PRO A 238 21.29 23.97 -2.50
C PRO A 238 19.87 23.44 -2.72
N GLU A 239 18.89 23.84 -1.91
CA GLU A 239 17.50 23.41 -2.07
C GLU A 239 16.86 23.96 -3.36
N ARG A 240 17.17 25.20 -3.75
CA ARG A 240 16.69 25.81 -4.98
C ARG A 240 17.31 25.16 -6.21
N PHE A 241 18.60 24.83 -6.13
CA PHE A 241 19.28 24.05 -7.17
C PHE A 241 18.59 22.68 -7.38
N LEU A 242 18.38 21.94 -6.31
CA LEU A 242 17.68 20.64 -6.37
C LEU A 242 16.26 20.79 -6.94
N ALA A 243 15.54 21.84 -6.54
CA ALA A 243 14.21 22.11 -7.04
C ALA A 243 14.20 22.42 -8.54
N ALA A 244 15.13 23.24 -9.02
CA ALA A 244 15.24 23.58 -10.44
C ALA A 244 15.55 22.35 -11.30
N VAL A 245 16.52 21.53 -10.89
CA VAL A 245 16.90 20.30 -11.61
C VAL A 245 15.74 19.29 -11.67
N LEU A 246 15.00 19.11 -10.57
CA LEU A 246 13.87 18.18 -10.54
C LEU A 246 12.62 18.74 -11.26
N ALA A 247 12.45 20.03 -11.35
CA ALA A 247 11.35 20.65 -12.07
C ALA A 247 11.56 20.64 -13.59
N GLU A 248 12.81 20.82 -14.05
CA GLU A 248 13.16 20.79 -15.48
C GLU A 248 13.18 19.36 -16.02
N ARG A 249 13.58 18.40 -15.20
CA ARG A 249 13.47 16.98 -15.53
C ARG A 249 11.99 16.57 -15.56
N ARG A 250 11.32 16.85 -16.66
CA ARG A 250 10.00 16.28 -16.95
C ARG A 250 10.21 14.88 -17.52
N ASP A 251 9.82 13.88 -16.72
CA ASP A 251 9.72 12.48 -17.19
C ASP A 251 8.53 12.34 -18.15
#